data_7e5a76027239cc053c499de2848efd42
#
_entry.id   7e5a76027239cc053c499de2848efd42
#
_cell.length_a   1.000
_cell.length_b   1.000
_cell.length_c   1.000
_cell.angle_alpha   90.00
_cell.angle_beta   90.00
_cell.angle_gamma   90.00
#
_symmetry.space_group_name_H-M   'P 1'
#
loop_
_entity.id
_entity.type
_entity.pdbx_description
1 polymer ?
#
loop_
_entity_poly.entity_id
_entity_poly.type
_entity_poly.pdbx_seq_one_letter_code
_entity_poly.pdbx_strand_id
1 'polypeptide(L)'
;MFNFIKYVVEGKEIKTLEQVKLSYARDALEPVLSEDAIDYHYGKLYRTYVNRFNSGEGDLDFNEAGAFLHSMYFPQLQIPDEANTPIGASKEFIDRHFKSFENFKDEFTKVAMGLQGSGWVYLAKNGEIKTIVNHQIKNDIILLIDWWEHAWALDYQADKKGYLTNHWKIINWNIIDARL
;
A
#
# COMPACT_ATOMS: atom_id res chain seq x y z
N MET A 1 9.37 6.32 -5.06
CA MET A 1 9.45 7.76 -4.67
C MET A 1 8.21 8.43 -5.22
N PHE A 2 7.43 9.08 -4.35
CA PHE A 2 6.21 9.81 -4.76
C PHE A 2 6.63 11.02 -5.61
N ASN A 3 6.31 10.98 -6.89
CA ASN A 3 6.79 11.97 -7.84
C ASN A 3 5.82 13.16 -7.91
N PHE A 4 6.26 14.29 -7.38
CA PHE A 4 5.66 15.57 -7.71
C PHE A 4 6.38 16.15 -8.91
N ILE A 5 5.64 16.51 -9.93
CA ILE A 5 6.13 17.40 -10.97
C ILE A 5 5.77 18.82 -10.54
N LYS A 6 6.79 19.64 -10.38
CA LYS A 6 6.64 21.06 -10.12
C LYS A 6 6.97 21.83 -11.38
N TYR A 7 6.06 22.65 -11.84
CA TYR A 7 6.31 23.60 -12.92
C TYR A 7 5.70 24.95 -12.59
N VAL A 8 6.21 25.99 -13.22
CA VAL A 8 5.75 27.36 -12.98
C VAL A 8 4.91 27.80 -14.17
N VAL A 9 3.65 28.19 -13.91
CA VAL A 9 2.76 28.79 -14.90
C VAL A 9 2.37 30.16 -14.38
N GLU A 10 2.65 31.20 -15.18
CA GLU A 10 2.34 32.58 -14.82
C GLU A 10 2.89 33.01 -13.45
N GLY A 11 4.08 32.49 -13.08
CA GLY A 11 4.73 32.82 -11.80
C GLY A 11 4.20 32.05 -10.59
N LYS A 12 3.24 31.13 -10.77
CA LYS A 12 2.73 30.25 -9.72
C LYS A 12 3.34 28.85 -9.84
N GLU A 13 3.83 28.32 -8.73
CA GLU A 13 4.27 26.93 -8.65
C GLU A 13 3.03 26.01 -8.66
N ILE A 14 2.95 25.16 -9.67
CA ILE A 14 1.90 24.13 -9.78
C ILE A 14 2.52 22.80 -9.40
N LYS A 15 1.88 22.12 -8.45
CA LYS A 15 2.20 20.77 -8.01
C LYS A 15 1.25 19.79 -8.67
N THR A 16 1.76 18.84 -9.43
CA THR A 16 0.99 17.74 -9.99
C THR A 16 1.51 16.40 -9.51
N LEU A 17 0.63 15.42 -9.48
CA LEU A 17 0.92 14.05 -9.13
C LEU A 17 0.97 13.19 -10.39
N GLU A 18 1.84 12.19 -10.40
CA GLU A 18 1.83 11.12 -11.39
C GLU A 18 1.55 9.79 -10.73
N GLN A 19 0.74 8.98 -11.42
CA GLN A 19 0.54 7.59 -11.04
C GLN A 19 1.84 6.82 -11.26
N VAL A 20 2.35 6.13 -10.23
CA VAL A 20 3.54 5.27 -10.37
C VAL A 20 3.26 4.15 -11.35
N LYS A 21 4.26 3.78 -12.15
CA LYS A 21 4.15 2.64 -13.07
C LYS A 21 4.30 1.33 -12.28
N LEU A 22 3.49 0.34 -12.65
CA LEU A 22 3.68 -1.02 -12.15
C LEU A 22 4.99 -1.59 -12.72
N SER A 23 5.74 -2.31 -11.89
CA SER A 23 6.94 -3.06 -12.29
C SER A 23 6.62 -4.49 -12.75
N TYR A 24 5.33 -4.87 -12.74
CA TYR A 24 4.79 -6.19 -13.08
C TYR A 24 3.54 -6.04 -13.96
N ALA A 25 3.17 -7.10 -14.68
CA ALA A 25 1.93 -7.15 -15.44
C ALA A 25 0.70 -7.21 -14.51
N ARG A 26 -0.47 -6.80 -14.98
CA ARG A 26 -1.67 -6.69 -14.14
C ARG A 26 -2.17 -8.03 -13.61
N ASP A 27 -1.96 -9.10 -14.37
CA ASP A 27 -2.26 -10.49 -14.03
C ASP A 27 -1.15 -11.17 -13.20
N ALA A 28 0.00 -10.52 -13.03
CA ALA A 28 1.18 -11.14 -12.42
C ALA A 28 1.03 -11.41 -10.90
N LEU A 29 0.02 -10.87 -10.26
CA LEU A 29 -0.25 -11.09 -8.83
C LEU A 29 -1.22 -12.25 -8.57
N GLU A 30 -1.73 -12.89 -9.62
CA GLU A 30 -2.57 -14.07 -9.48
C GLU A 30 -1.81 -15.26 -8.86
N PRO A 31 -2.46 -16.08 -8.03
CA PRO A 31 -3.88 -16.04 -7.67
C PRO A 31 -4.18 -15.17 -6.44
N VAL A 32 -3.24 -14.36 -5.96
CA VAL A 32 -3.41 -13.54 -4.74
C VAL A 32 -4.32 -12.34 -5.00
N LEU A 33 -4.09 -11.63 -6.11
CA LEU A 33 -4.95 -10.55 -6.58
C LEU A 33 -5.20 -10.76 -8.07
N SER A 34 -6.46 -10.77 -8.48
CA SER A 34 -6.84 -10.95 -9.88
C SER A 34 -6.49 -9.73 -10.74
N GLU A 35 -6.39 -9.95 -12.06
CA GLU A 35 -6.24 -8.85 -13.02
C GLU A 35 -7.38 -7.83 -12.88
N ASP A 36 -8.62 -8.30 -12.71
CA ASP A 36 -9.79 -7.43 -12.51
C ASP A 36 -9.66 -6.56 -11.26
N ALA A 37 -9.15 -7.11 -10.14
CA ALA A 37 -8.89 -6.36 -8.93
C ALA A 37 -7.82 -5.29 -9.15
N ILE A 38 -6.73 -5.61 -9.84
CA ILE A 38 -5.68 -4.65 -10.19
C ILE A 38 -6.18 -3.59 -11.16
N ASP A 39 -6.95 -3.96 -12.17
CA ASP A 39 -7.55 -3.01 -13.13
C ASP A 39 -8.49 -2.03 -12.44
N TYR A 40 -9.26 -2.49 -11.48
CA TYR A 40 -10.14 -1.63 -10.69
C TYR A 40 -9.34 -0.75 -9.72
N HIS A 41 -8.50 -1.34 -8.90
CA HIS A 41 -7.78 -0.66 -7.82
C HIS A 41 -6.72 0.32 -8.36
N TYR A 42 -5.79 -0.18 -9.20
CA TYR A 42 -4.75 0.64 -9.82
C TYR A 42 -5.28 1.46 -10.99
N GLY A 43 -6.02 0.81 -11.91
CA GLY A 43 -6.42 1.40 -13.18
C GLY A 43 -7.52 2.45 -13.06
N LYS A 44 -8.40 2.36 -12.05
CA LYS A 44 -9.52 3.29 -11.84
C LYS A 44 -9.36 4.09 -10.55
N LEU A 45 -9.29 3.45 -9.38
CA LEU A 45 -9.35 4.16 -8.10
C LEU A 45 -8.10 5.01 -7.85
N TYR A 46 -6.90 4.42 -7.91
CA TYR A 46 -5.66 5.18 -7.74
C TYR A 46 -5.55 6.30 -8.78
N ARG A 47 -5.84 6.01 -10.05
CA ARG A 47 -5.86 7.03 -11.11
C ARG A 47 -6.84 8.16 -10.81
N THR A 48 -7.99 7.86 -10.22
CA THR A 48 -8.99 8.87 -9.86
C THR A 48 -8.47 9.84 -8.81
N TYR A 49 -7.76 9.37 -7.77
CA TYR A 49 -7.14 10.25 -6.78
C TYR A 49 -6.13 11.20 -7.42
N VAL A 50 -5.26 10.68 -8.29
CA VAL A 50 -4.29 11.48 -9.04
C VAL A 50 -4.98 12.53 -9.91
N ASN A 51 -5.98 12.14 -10.69
CA ASN A 51 -6.68 13.04 -11.61
C ASN A 51 -7.44 14.14 -10.86
N ARG A 52 -8.16 13.79 -9.78
CA ARG A 52 -8.91 14.76 -8.98
C ARG A 52 -8.01 15.77 -8.29
N PHE A 53 -6.88 15.33 -7.75
CA PHE A 53 -5.89 16.27 -7.21
C PHE A 53 -5.40 17.23 -8.28
N ASN A 54 -5.01 16.72 -9.45
CA ASN A 54 -4.46 17.53 -10.54
C ASN A 54 -5.48 18.50 -11.15
N SER A 55 -6.77 18.14 -11.16
CA SER A 55 -7.85 19.01 -11.66
C SER A 55 -8.42 19.96 -10.60
N GLY A 56 -7.99 19.84 -9.34
CA GLY A 56 -8.55 20.62 -8.24
C GLY A 56 -9.96 20.21 -7.84
N GLU A 57 -10.35 18.94 -8.09
CA GLU A 57 -11.69 18.43 -7.85
C GLU A 57 -11.82 17.78 -6.47
N GLY A 58 -12.86 18.15 -5.73
CA GLY A 58 -13.20 17.56 -4.43
C GLY A 58 -12.23 17.95 -3.31
N ASP A 59 -12.04 17.07 -2.34
CA ASP A 59 -11.12 17.28 -1.22
C ASP A 59 -9.69 16.96 -1.67
N LEU A 60 -8.87 18.00 -1.81
CA LEU A 60 -7.51 17.87 -2.32
C LEU A 60 -6.59 17.13 -1.36
N ASP A 61 -6.72 17.34 -0.04
CA ASP A 61 -5.89 16.66 0.96
C ASP A 61 -6.21 15.16 0.97
N PHE A 62 -7.49 14.80 0.86
CA PHE A 62 -7.91 13.41 0.75
C PHE A 62 -7.38 12.74 -0.53
N ASN A 63 -7.48 13.43 -1.67
CA ASN A 63 -7.00 12.91 -2.95
C ASN A 63 -5.47 12.80 -2.98
N GLU A 64 -4.75 13.78 -2.44
CA GLU A 64 -3.29 13.72 -2.30
C GLU A 64 -2.87 12.54 -1.43
N ALA A 65 -3.49 12.38 -0.27
CA ALA A 65 -3.19 11.28 0.66
C ALA A 65 -3.53 9.92 0.05
N GLY A 66 -4.67 9.81 -0.66
CA GLY A 66 -5.02 8.60 -1.40
C GLY A 66 -3.99 8.26 -2.47
N ALA A 67 -3.59 9.24 -3.28
CA ALA A 67 -2.55 9.05 -4.30
C ALA A 67 -1.19 8.67 -3.68
N PHE A 68 -0.81 9.30 -2.56
CA PHE A 68 0.42 8.99 -1.83
C PHE A 68 0.44 7.55 -1.34
N LEU A 69 -0.60 7.11 -0.64
CA LEU A 69 -0.65 5.76 -0.07
C LEU A 69 -0.61 4.67 -1.15
N HIS A 70 -1.33 4.87 -2.25
CA HIS A 70 -1.28 3.95 -3.40
C HIS A 70 0.09 3.94 -4.09
N SER A 71 0.78 5.10 -4.15
CA SER A 71 2.13 5.18 -4.68
C SER A 71 3.17 4.42 -3.86
N MET A 72 2.89 4.18 -2.59
CA MET A 72 3.69 3.31 -1.72
C MET A 72 3.25 1.84 -1.81
N TYR A 73 1.94 1.60 -1.92
CA TYR A 73 1.36 0.26 -1.90
C TYR A 73 1.74 -0.56 -3.14
N PHE A 74 1.49 -0.06 -4.35
CA PHE A 74 1.71 -0.86 -5.57
C PHE A 74 3.18 -1.24 -5.83
N PRO A 75 4.18 -0.37 -5.64
CA PRO A 75 5.58 -0.75 -5.86
C PRO A 75 6.12 -1.80 -4.88
N GLN A 76 5.49 -1.99 -3.72
CA GLN A 76 5.90 -3.02 -2.76
C GLN A 76 5.36 -4.42 -3.06
N LEU A 77 4.66 -4.60 -4.18
CA LEU A 77 4.11 -5.89 -4.58
C LEU A 77 4.99 -6.55 -5.64
N GLN A 78 5.01 -7.87 -5.65
CA GLN A 78 5.74 -8.73 -6.59
C GLN A 78 4.94 -9.98 -6.93
N ILE A 79 5.41 -10.72 -7.93
CA ILE A 79 4.87 -12.05 -8.29
C ILE A 79 4.81 -12.94 -7.03
N PRO A 80 3.70 -13.68 -6.83
CA PRO A 80 3.53 -14.54 -5.66
C PRO A 80 4.62 -15.58 -5.49
N ASP A 81 5.10 -15.73 -4.25
CA ASP A 81 6.01 -16.79 -3.82
C ASP A 81 5.49 -17.38 -2.50
N GLU A 82 5.17 -18.66 -2.48
CA GLU A 82 4.68 -19.35 -1.27
C GLU A 82 5.70 -19.35 -0.12
N ALA A 83 7.00 -19.27 -0.45
CA ALA A 83 8.08 -19.22 0.53
C ALA A 83 8.51 -17.79 0.89
N ASN A 84 7.76 -16.77 0.42
CA ASN A 84 8.14 -15.36 0.60
C ASN A 84 8.26 -14.98 2.07
N THR A 85 9.42 -14.53 2.47
CA THR A 85 9.73 -14.11 3.84
C THR A 85 10.62 -12.86 3.83
N PRO A 86 10.63 -12.08 4.92
CA PRO A 86 11.54 -10.96 5.06
C PRO A 86 13.01 -11.37 4.86
N ILE A 87 13.77 -10.50 4.21
CA ILE A 87 15.19 -10.67 3.94
C ILE A 87 15.96 -9.45 4.48
N GLY A 88 17.27 -9.47 4.45
CA GLY A 88 18.14 -8.31 4.72
C GLY A 88 17.71 -7.49 5.95
N ALA A 89 17.61 -6.19 5.76
CA ALA A 89 17.27 -5.24 6.83
C ALA A 89 15.85 -5.42 7.36
N SER A 90 14.88 -5.79 6.53
CA SER A 90 13.50 -6.07 6.97
C SER A 90 13.42 -7.29 7.88
N LYS A 91 14.22 -8.33 7.60
CA LYS A 91 14.32 -9.49 8.49
C LYS A 91 14.87 -9.10 9.86
N GLU A 92 15.99 -8.39 9.89
CA GLU A 92 16.60 -7.94 11.15
C GLU A 92 15.65 -7.01 11.94
N PHE A 93 14.94 -6.14 11.25
CA PHE A 93 13.98 -5.24 11.86
C PHE A 93 12.81 -6.00 12.49
N ILE A 94 12.22 -6.96 11.77
CA ILE A 94 11.10 -7.79 12.25
C ILE A 94 11.56 -8.67 13.42
N ASP A 95 12.71 -9.31 13.32
CA ASP A 95 13.25 -10.16 14.40
C ASP A 95 13.49 -9.34 15.69
N ARG A 96 13.98 -8.10 15.54
CA ARG A 96 14.21 -7.19 16.68
C ARG A 96 12.93 -6.77 17.39
N HIS A 97 11.89 -6.43 16.64
CA HIS A 97 10.66 -5.88 17.20
C HIS A 97 9.63 -6.96 17.58
N PHE A 98 9.58 -8.05 16.80
CA PHE A 98 8.53 -9.08 16.92
C PHE A 98 9.08 -10.48 17.24
N LYS A 99 10.39 -10.68 17.24
CA LYS A 99 11.11 -11.95 17.49
C LYS A 99 11.05 -12.94 16.31
N SER A 100 9.99 -12.93 15.52
CA SER A 100 9.83 -13.77 14.32
C SER A 100 8.85 -13.15 13.33
N PHE A 101 8.92 -13.60 12.09
CA PHE A 101 7.95 -13.21 11.07
C PHE A 101 6.53 -13.70 11.38
N GLU A 102 6.40 -14.88 11.99
CA GLU A 102 5.09 -15.40 12.41
C GLU A 102 4.45 -14.49 13.47
N ASN A 103 5.17 -14.12 14.50
CA ASN A 103 4.67 -13.18 15.51
C ASN A 103 4.28 -11.83 14.90
N PHE A 104 5.09 -11.33 13.95
CA PHE A 104 4.77 -10.10 13.21
C PHE A 104 3.44 -10.23 12.46
N LYS A 105 3.24 -11.32 11.72
CA LYS A 105 1.99 -11.57 10.99
C LYS A 105 0.78 -11.66 11.93
N ASP A 106 0.94 -12.30 13.08
CA ASP A 106 -0.13 -12.43 14.08
C ASP A 106 -0.50 -11.06 14.66
N GLU A 107 0.50 -10.26 15.07
CA GLU A 107 0.25 -8.91 15.57
C GLU A 107 -0.34 -7.99 14.50
N PHE A 108 0.17 -8.07 13.28
CA PHE A 108 -0.36 -7.30 12.15
C PHE A 108 -1.83 -7.67 11.87
N THR A 109 -2.14 -8.96 11.86
CA THR A 109 -3.50 -9.47 11.68
C THR A 109 -4.44 -8.97 12.78
N LYS A 110 -3.99 -8.98 14.02
CA LYS A 110 -4.78 -8.47 15.15
C LYS A 110 -5.11 -6.98 14.99
N VAL A 111 -4.13 -6.16 14.60
CA VAL A 111 -4.34 -4.73 14.37
C VAL A 111 -5.26 -4.51 13.17
N ALA A 112 -5.04 -5.23 12.06
CA ALA A 112 -5.84 -5.12 10.85
C ALA A 112 -7.31 -5.46 11.10
N MET A 113 -7.58 -6.58 11.76
CA MET A 113 -8.95 -7.02 12.10
C MET A 113 -9.63 -6.11 13.11
N GLY A 114 -8.88 -5.32 13.89
CA GLY A 114 -9.41 -4.31 14.79
C GLY A 114 -9.83 -3.00 14.10
N LEU A 115 -9.36 -2.76 12.88
CA LEU A 115 -9.74 -1.56 12.12
C LEU A 115 -11.15 -1.70 11.56
N GLN A 116 -12.06 -0.86 12.04
CA GLN A 116 -13.42 -0.78 11.52
C GLN A 116 -13.53 0.28 10.42
N GLY A 117 -14.22 -0.07 9.34
CA GLY A 117 -14.38 0.81 8.18
C GLY A 117 -13.16 0.79 7.26
N SER A 118 -13.03 1.87 6.49
CA SER A 118 -12.00 2.00 5.46
C SER A 118 -10.72 2.61 6.00
N GLY A 119 -9.60 2.06 5.59
CA GLY A 119 -8.30 2.58 6.01
C GLY A 119 -7.13 1.72 5.57
N TRP A 120 -6.02 1.86 6.25
CA TRP A 120 -4.76 1.19 5.95
C TRP A 120 -4.14 0.67 7.24
N VAL A 121 -3.38 -0.40 7.14
CA VAL A 121 -2.56 -0.92 8.23
C VAL A 121 -1.11 -0.89 7.81
N TYR A 122 -0.22 -0.42 8.65
CA TYR A 122 1.17 -0.25 8.28
C TYR A 122 2.16 -0.55 9.40
N LEU A 123 3.34 -1.01 9.02
CA LEU A 123 4.50 -1.10 9.90
C LEU A 123 5.23 0.24 9.87
N ALA A 124 5.39 0.86 11.02
CA ALA A 124 6.07 2.14 11.19
C ALA A 124 7.57 1.96 11.47
N LYS A 125 8.37 3.01 11.19
CA LYS A 125 9.84 3.03 11.43
C LYS A 125 10.25 2.80 12.89
N ASN A 126 9.34 3.04 13.84
CA ASN A 126 9.58 2.76 15.26
C ASN A 126 9.24 1.31 15.67
N GLY A 127 8.85 0.44 14.74
CA GLY A 127 8.47 -0.95 14.99
C GLY A 127 7.02 -1.15 15.41
N GLU A 128 6.21 -0.09 15.50
CA GLU A 128 4.79 -0.23 15.82
C GLU A 128 3.96 -0.55 14.58
N ILE A 129 2.95 -1.39 14.73
CA ILE A 129 1.92 -1.59 13.72
C ILE A 129 0.79 -0.60 14.00
N LYS A 130 0.50 0.26 13.02
CA LYS A 130 -0.44 1.38 13.14
C LYS A 130 -1.53 1.30 12.07
N THR A 131 -2.58 2.09 12.27
CA THR A 131 -3.68 2.24 11.32
C THR A 131 -3.81 3.68 10.83
N ILE A 132 -4.32 3.83 9.62
CA ILE A 132 -4.74 5.10 9.04
C ILE A 132 -6.22 4.97 8.70
N VAL A 133 -7.07 5.76 9.31
CA VAL A 133 -8.50 5.84 8.95
C VAL A 133 -8.63 6.69 7.70
N ASN A 134 -9.36 6.20 6.71
CA ASN A 134 -9.48 6.82 5.38
C ASN A 134 -8.10 7.02 4.73
N HIS A 135 -7.76 8.24 4.32
CA HIS A 135 -6.47 8.59 3.73
C HIS A 135 -5.79 9.71 4.53
N GLN A 136 -4.56 9.46 4.97
CA GLN A 136 -3.70 10.45 5.61
C GLN A 136 -2.25 10.17 5.25
N ILE A 137 -1.47 11.19 4.93
CA ILE A 137 -0.03 11.06 4.69
C ILE A 137 0.68 10.78 6.01
N LYS A 138 1.54 9.76 6.03
CA LYS A 138 2.44 9.43 7.13
C LYS A 138 3.86 9.29 6.60
N ASN A 139 4.84 9.80 7.35
CA ASN A 139 6.25 9.84 6.92
C ASN A 139 7.07 8.66 7.46
N ASP A 140 6.46 7.79 8.26
CA ASP A 140 7.10 6.70 8.97
C ASP A 140 6.70 5.31 8.46
N ILE A 141 6.09 5.22 7.29
CA ILE A 141 5.62 3.95 6.71
C ILE A 141 6.79 3.16 6.14
N ILE A 142 6.95 1.91 6.58
CA ILE A 142 7.86 0.92 6.01
C ILE A 142 7.09 -0.03 5.08
N LEU A 143 6.06 -0.68 5.59
CA LEU A 143 5.18 -1.61 4.88
C LEU A 143 3.74 -1.16 5.07
N LEU A 144 2.93 -1.24 4.01
CA LEU A 144 1.57 -0.73 3.97
C LEU A 144 0.61 -1.77 3.36
N ILE A 145 -0.49 -2.04 4.03
CA ILE A 145 -1.57 -2.89 3.51
C ILE A 145 -2.84 -2.06 3.39
N ASP A 146 -3.42 -2.08 2.20
CA ASP A 146 -4.71 -1.46 1.95
C ASP A 146 -5.83 -2.29 2.61
N TRP A 147 -6.63 -1.65 3.47
CA TRP A 147 -7.73 -2.28 4.20
C TRP A 147 -9.11 -1.78 3.76
N TRP A 148 -9.14 -0.96 2.70
CA TRP A 148 -10.37 -0.57 2.04
C TRP A 148 -11.04 -1.77 1.37
N GLU A 149 -12.37 -1.77 1.32
CA GLU A 149 -13.15 -2.87 0.75
C GLU A 149 -12.76 -3.17 -0.72
N HIS A 150 -12.44 -2.14 -1.48
CA HIS A 150 -11.99 -2.29 -2.87
C HIS A 150 -10.68 -3.06 -3.04
N ALA A 151 -9.86 -3.19 -2.01
CA ALA A 151 -8.59 -3.89 -2.08
C ALA A 151 -8.74 -5.41 -1.99
N TRP A 152 -9.85 -5.91 -1.45
CA TRP A 152 -10.04 -7.34 -1.17
C TRP A 152 -11.39 -7.91 -1.60
N ALA A 153 -12.45 -7.09 -1.70
CA ALA A 153 -13.80 -7.63 -1.87
C ALA A 153 -14.05 -8.35 -3.20
N LEU A 154 -13.37 -7.98 -4.28
CA LEU A 154 -13.54 -8.64 -5.58
C LEU A 154 -13.06 -10.11 -5.53
N ASP A 155 -11.93 -10.37 -4.88
CA ASP A 155 -11.31 -11.71 -4.87
C ASP A 155 -11.65 -12.50 -3.61
N TYR A 156 -11.86 -11.83 -2.49
CA TYR A 156 -12.01 -12.46 -1.16
C TYR A 156 -13.40 -12.28 -0.56
N GLN A 157 -14.28 -11.50 -1.19
CA GLN A 157 -15.63 -11.18 -0.65
C GLN A 157 -15.53 -10.66 0.79
N ALA A 158 -15.97 -11.43 1.81
CA ALA A 158 -15.89 -11.05 3.22
C ALA A 158 -14.65 -11.62 3.95
N ASP A 159 -13.84 -12.43 3.27
CA ASP A 159 -12.67 -13.09 3.88
C ASP A 159 -11.45 -12.18 3.94
N LYS A 160 -11.52 -11.14 4.77
CA LYS A 160 -10.39 -10.22 5.01
C LYS A 160 -9.15 -10.93 5.55
N LYS A 161 -9.33 -11.99 6.34
CA LYS A 161 -8.20 -12.74 6.90
C LYS A 161 -7.49 -13.52 5.80
N GLY A 162 -8.23 -14.14 4.88
CA GLY A 162 -7.67 -14.79 3.71
C GLY A 162 -6.90 -13.83 2.81
N TYR A 163 -7.44 -12.63 2.55
CA TYR A 163 -6.74 -11.57 1.84
C TYR A 163 -5.38 -11.25 2.48
N LEU A 164 -5.35 -10.96 3.78
CA LEU A 164 -4.10 -10.63 4.47
C LEU A 164 -3.12 -11.80 4.50
N THR A 165 -3.60 -13.02 4.73
CA THR A 165 -2.76 -14.22 4.74
C THR A 165 -2.06 -14.44 3.40
N ASN A 166 -2.78 -14.28 2.30
CA ASN A 166 -2.21 -14.42 0.96
C ASN A 166 -1.35 -13.21 0.55
N HIS A 167 -1.62 -12.03 1.10
CA HIS A 167 -0.89 -10.81 0.77
C HIS A 167 0.60 -10.92 1.11
N TRP A 168 0.99 -11.67 2.14
CA TRP A 168 2.39 -11.90 2.49
C TRP A 168 3.19 -12.57 1.38
N LYS A 169 2.54 -13.32 0.49
CA LYS A 169 3.17 -14.00 -0.65
C LYS A 169 3.65 -13.03 -1.73
N ILE A 170 3.07 -11.84 -1.78
CA ILE A 170 3.33 -10.82 -2.82
C ILE A 170 4.10 -9.59 -2.33
N ILE A 171 4.59 -9.57 -1.10
CA ILE A 171 5.41 -8.46 -0.59
C ILE A 171 6.82 -8.53 -1.18
N ASN A 172 7.26 -7.47 -1.82
CA ASN A 172 8.64 -7.29 -2.27
C ASN A 172 9.50 -6.74 -1.13
N TRP A 173 10.17 -7.63 -0.43
CA TRP A 173 10.98 -7.27 0.74
C TRP A 173 12.18 -6.37 0.41
N ASN A 174 12.68 -6.36 -0.85
CA ASN A 174 13.72 -5.40 -1.26
C ASN A 174 13.20 -3.95 -1.22
N ILE A 175 11.94 -3.74 -1.55
CA ILE A 175 11.31 -2.40 -1.43
C ILE A 175 11.12 -2.02 0.03
N ILE A 176 10.80 -2.98 0.89
CA ILE A 176 10.68 -2.75 2.33
C ILE A 176 12.05 -2.41 2.94
N ASP A 177 13.11 -3.13 2.58
CA ASP A 177 14.49 -2.82 2.99
C ASP A 177 14.91 -1.39 2.63
N ALA A 178 14.54 -0.94 1.43
CA ALA A 178 14.88 0.42 0.96
C ALA A 178 14.14 1.55 1.70
N ARG A 179 13.14 1.24 2.54
CA ARG A 179 12.39 2.21 3.35
C ARG A 179 12.87 2.30 4.79
N LEU A 180 13.68 1.34 5.23
CA LEU A 180 14.30 1.30 6.55
C LEU A 180 15.47 2.27 6.65
#